data_48e539ddeb7fb2586805d81cccfe946f
#
_entry.id   48e539ddeb7fb2586805d81cccfe946f
#
_cell.length_a   1.000
_cell.length_b   1.000
_cell.length_c   1.000
_cell.angle_alpha   90.00
_cell.angle_beta   90.00
_cell.angle_gamma   90.00
#
_symmetry.space_group_name_H-M   'P 1'
#
loop_
_entity.id
_entity.type
_entity.pdbx_description
1 polymer ?
#
loop_
_entity_poly.entity_id
_entity_poly.type
_entity_poly.pdbx_seq_one_letter_code
_entity_poly.pdbx_strand_id
1 'polypeptide(L)'
;MGRDGAEGDSGRREGRRPRQREGLQLVNVRRDTKGACALRAEKPMDTILRLSQITKSFPGVKALSGIDLQIARGEIHALLGENGAGKSTLMKILCGIHQPDAGTIEIDGDERHFANYHDAVAAGVGIVFQEFSLIPHLDAVDNLFLGRELRGRWGVRDRARMRRTAAGIFARLGVSIDLDAPIRTLSVAQQQFVEIGKALSLDARILILDEPTATLTPAEAEHLFAIMRELKRQGVAMIFISHHLDEIFAVCDRITVLRDGQYVATTEVAHTDVEQLVRMMVGRRIESSFPPKPARRADAPAVLEVDALQLERGGPVNRFALHAGEILGFAGLVGSGRTETALAVIGATRAYRKTVRVHGAPAKLADPADALRAGIGILPESRKTEGLVTSFSIRDNISLNNLGKYRSLRWLIDRRGEARTTEDVMRRVGVKAPSIHAEVATLSGGNQQKVVIARWLNHHATVLIFDEPTRGIDVGAKAEIYGLMRELTARGYAIIMISSELPEIVGMCDRVAVFRQGRIEATLEGDEIDPDTVMTYATAGTRGATHEPA
;
A
#
# COMPACT_ATOMS: atom_id res chain seq x y z
N MET A 1 62.11 16.98 36.32
CA MET A 1 62.17 17.13 37.78
C MET A 1 60.98 16.35 38.29
N GLY A 2 61.15 15.22 38.73
CA GLY A 2 61.82 14.53 39.81
C GLY A 2 60.69 14.01 40.69
N ARG A 3 60.48 12.74 40.67
CA ARG A 3 61.02 11.69 41.58
C ARG A 3 60.05 11.42 42.72
N ASP A 4 59.68 10.20 42.75
CA ASP A 4 59.97 9.07 43.69
C ASP A 4 59.08 9.08 44.92
N GLY A 5 58.59 8.02 45.42
CA GLY A 5 58.99 6.68 45.68
C GLY A 5 58.01 6.12 46.68
N ALA A 6 57.60 4.93 46.57
CA ALA A 6 58.15 3.71 47.15
C ALA A 6 57.67 3.40 48.59
N GLU A 7 57.24 2.10 48.71
CA GLU A 7 57.41 1.15 49.83
C GLU A 7 56.61 1.43 51.11
N GLY A 8 56.04 0.45 51.71
CA GLY A 8 56.21 -0.94 51.97
C GLY A 8 55.30 -1.32 53.10
N ASP A 9 54.96 -2.45 53.16
CA ASP A 9 55.30 -3.68 53.90
C ASP A 9 54.33 -4.08 55.01
N SER A 10 54.02 -5.34 54.92
CA SER A 10 53.89 -6.40 55.89
C SER A 10 52.84 -6.35 57.00
N GLY A 11 52.22 -7.48 57.12
CA GLY A 11 51.99 -8.10 58.43
C GLY A 11 50.74 -8.92 58.64
N ARG A 12 50.82 -10.18 58.25
CA ARG A 12 50.57 -11.43 59.04
C ARG A 12 49.25 -11.60 59.80
N ARG A 13 48.60 -12.75 59.38
CA ARG A 13 48.16 -13.94 60.18
C ARG A 13 46.94 -13.76 61.09
N GLU A 14 46.03 -14.62 61.03
CA GLU A 14 45.68 -16.01 61.36
C GLU A 14 44.15 -16.05 61.39
N GLY A 15 43.42 -16.95 60.86
CA GLY A 15 43.35 -18.38 60.97
C GLY A 15 41.91 -18.77 61.22
N ARG A 16 41.33 -19.61 60.41
CA ARG A 16 40.57 -20.81 60.75
C ARG A 16 39.59 -21.24 59.64
N ARG A 17 39.81 -22.45 59.20
CA ARG A 17 38.95 -23.30 58.35
C ARG A 17 37.77 -23.83 59.18
N PRO A 18 36.88 -24.68 58.64
CA PRO A 18 36.25 -24.74 57.30
C PRO A 18 34.74 -25.04 57.42
N ARG A 19 33.93 -24.86 56.37
CA ARG A 19 32.70 -25.71 56.14
C ARG A 19 32.41 -25.86 54.65
N GLN A 20 32.54 -27.11 54.33
CA GLN A 20 31.77 -27.98 53.40
C GLN A 20 31.46 -27.45 51.98
N ARG A 21 32.17 -28.09 51.07
CA ARG A 21 31.84 -28.27 49.65
C ARG A 21 30.58 -29.12 49.52
N GLU A 22 29.53 -28.61 48.87
CA GLU A 22 28.60 -29.45 48.14
C GLU A 22 28.96 -29.42 46.67
N GLY A 23 29.22 -30.61 46.17
CA GLY A 23 29.75 -30.85 44.83
C GLY A 23 28.66 -30.69 43.78
N LEU A 24 28.92 -29.84 42.79
CA LEU A 24 28.27 -29.93 41.50
C LEU A 24 28.94 -31.08 40.74
N GLN A 25 28.23 -32.19 40.65
CA GLN A 25 28.55 -33.28 39.72
C GLN A 25 28.44 -32.79 38.29
N LEU A 26 29.57 -32.71 37.60
CA LEU A 26 29.63 -32.67 36.14
C LEU A 26 29.07 -34.00 35.60
N VAL A 27 27.85 -33.96 35.11
CA VAL A 27 27.30 -35.05 34.31
C VAL A 27 27.99 -35.02 32.95
N ASN A 28 28.92 -35.94 32.76
CA ASN A 28 29.47 -36.32 31.49
C ASN A 28 28.36 -36.86 30.60
N VAL A 29 27.78 -36.02 29.74
CA VAL A 29 26.92 -36.49 28.66
C VAL A 29 27.81 -37.05 27.55
N ARG A 30 27.96 -38.37 27.57
CA ARG A 30 28.46 -39.12 26.41
C ARG A 30 27.61 -38.77 25.22
N ARG A 31 28.26 -38.28 24.18
CA ARG A 31 27.68 -38.15 22.82
C ARG A 31 27.44 -39.58 22.29
N ASP A 32 26.23 -40.08 22.45
CA ASP A 32 25.77 -41.21 21.64
C ASP A 32 25.36 -40.69 20.28
N THR A 33 26.25 -40.85 19.31
CA THR A 33 26.00 -40.69 17.90
C THR A 33 25.17 -41.86 17.37
N LYS A 34 23.88 -41.86 17.60
CA LYS A 34 22.87 -42.66 16.85
C LYS A 34 21.47 -42.21 17.27
N GLY A 35 21.07 -41.07 16.80
CA GLY A 35 19.70 -40.56 16.80
C GLY A 35 19.51 -39.73 15.57
N ALA A 36 19.54 -40.37 14.39
CA ALA A 36 19.05 -39.78 13.18
C ALA A 36 17.57 -39.47 13.43
N CYS A 37 17.27 -38.21 13.74
CA CYS A 37 15.95 -37.65 13.57
C CYS A 37 15.60 -37.88 12.10
N ALA A 38 14.73 -38.84 11.85
CA ALA A 38 14.17 -39.06 10.53
C ALA A 38 13.38 -37.79 10.19
N LEU A 39 14.07 -36.86 9.52
CA LEU A 39 13.42 -35.86 8.69
C LEU A 39 12.48 -36.67 7.80
N ARG A 40 11.15 -36.54 8.04
CA ARG A 40 10.17 -36.98 7.07
C ARG A 40 10.65 -36.43 5.75
N ALA A 41 11.02 -37.33 4.84
CA ALA A 41 11.29 -36.97 3.46
C ALA A 41 10.02 -36.27 2.95
N GLU A 42 10.07 -34.95 2.86
CA GLU A 42 9.06 -34.19 2.16
C GLU A 42 8.99 -34.81 0.76
N LYS A 43 7.78 -35.15 0.32
CA LYS A 43 7.56 -35.54 -1.08
C LYS A 43 8.26 -34.50 -1.94
N PRO A 44 9.09 -34.90 -2.94
CA PRO A 44 9.73 -33.93 -3.80
C PRO A 44 8.62 -33.03 -4.38
N MET A 45 8.68 -31.73 -4.11
CA MET A 45 7.75 -30.77 -4.69
C MET A 45 7.87 -30.87 -6.20
N ASP A 46 6.74 -31.05 -6.88
CA ASP A 46 6.66 -30.96 -8.35
C ASP A 46 6.89 -29.49 -8.76
N THR A 47 8.17 -29.11 -8.82
CA THR A 47 8.60 -27.72 -9.05
C THR A 47 8.44 -27.37 -10.51
N ILE A 48 7.57 -26.40 -10.82
CA ILE A 48 7.39 -25.87 -12.17
C ILE A 48 8.37 -24.73 -12.49
N LEU A 49 8.71 -23.91 -11.48
CA LEU A 49 9.60 -22.75 -11.62
C LEU A 49 10.68 -22.79 -10.55
N ARG A 50 11.95 -22.66 -10.98
CA ARG A 50 13.07 -22.45 -10.09
C ARG A 50 13.91 -21.28 -10.57
N LEU A 51 14.18 -20.35 -9.67
CA LEU A 51 15.14 -19.27 -9.83
C LEU A 51 16.32 -19.54 -8.91
N SER A 52 17.54 -19.46 -9.44
CA SER A 52 18.74 -19.67 -8.66
C SER A 52 19.68 -18.49 -8.82
N GLN A 53 20.00 -17.84 -7.69
CA GLN A 53 20.97 -16.74 -7.59
C GLN A 53 20.71 -15.56 -8.54
N ILE A 54 19.46 -15.22 -8.80
CA ILE A 54 19.09 -14.12 -9.70
C ILE A 54 19.60 -12.78 -9.17
N THR A 55 20.43 -12.14 -9.98
CA THR A 55 21.03 -10.83 -9.67
C THR A 55 20.70 -9.83 -10.77
N LYS A 56 20.40 -8.58 -10.39
CA LYS A 56 20.14 -7.48 -11.33
C LYS A 56 20.57 -6.14 -10.75
N SER A 57 21.35 -5.40 -11.53
CA SER A 57 21.78 -4.04 -11.20
C SER A 57 21.33 -3.06 -12.27
N PHE A 58 20.98 -1.85 -11.85
CA PHE A 58 20.75 -0.69 -12.69
C PHE A 58 21.75 0.40 -12.31
N PRO A 59 21.98 1.44 -13.13
CA PRO A 59 22.90 2.51 -12.80
C PRO A 59 22.60 3.09 -11.40
N GLY A 60 23.56 2.93 -10.47
CA GLY A 60 23.48 3.41 -9.10
C GLY A 60 22.69 2.55 -8.11
N VAL A 61 22.03 1.45 -8.54
CA VAL A 61 21.21 0.62 -7.64
C VAL A 61 21.34 -0.86 -7.98
N LYS A 62 21.63 -1.68 -6.98
CA LYS A 62 21.54 -3.15 -7.09
C LYS A 62 20.11 -3.56 -6.70
N ALA A 63 19.30 -3.88 -7.69
CA ALA A 63 17.87 -4.16 -7.50
C ALA A 63 17.58 -5.57 -7.00
N LEU A 64 18.43 -6.56 -7.37
CA LEU A 64 18.33 -7.95 -6.90
C LEU A 64 19.74 -8.49 -6.63
N SER A 65 19.90 -9.26 -5.56
CA SER A 65 21.17 -9.78 -5.09
C SER A 65 21.06 -11.26 -4.72
N GLY A 66 21.19 -12.15 -5.71
CA GLY A 66 21.22 -13.60 -5.49
C GLY A 66 19.87 -14.13 -4.97
N ILE A 67 18.79 -13.89 -5.70
CA ILE A 67 17.45 -14.35 -5.32
C ILE A 67 17.26 -15.81 -5.70
N ASP A 68 16.86 -16.62 -4.73
CA ASP A 68 16.39 -17.98 -4.89
C ASP A 68 14.88 -18.05 -4.68
N LEU A 69 14.16 -18.72 -5.60
CA LEU A 69 12.72 -18.91 -5.52
C LEU A 69 12.33 -20.23 -6.17
N GLN A 70 11.45 -20.98 -5.53
CA GLN A 70 10.89 -22.23 -6.07
C GLN A 70 9.38 -22.23 -5.92
N ILE A 71 8.68 -22.57 -7.00
CA ILE A 71 7.21 -22.63 -7.05
C ILE A 71 6.81 -24.01 -7.58
N ALA A 72 5.88 -24.64 -6.87
CA ALA A 72 5.34 -25.93 -7.27
C ALA A 72 4.20 -25.77 -8.31
N ARG A 73 3.92 -26.84 -9.04
CA ARG A 73 2.79 -26.89 -9.95
C ARG A 73 1.47 -26.77 -9.17
N GLY A 74 0.57 -25.90 -9.62
CA GLY A 74 -0.69 -25.65 -8.94
C GLY A 74 -0.51 -25.03 -7.54
N GLU A 75 0.51 -24.22 -7.34
CA GLU A 75 0.74 -23.43 -6.13
C GLU A 75 0.35 -21.96 -6.36
N ILE A 76 -0.29 -21.36 -5.38
CA ILE A 76 -0.43 -19.90 -5.30
C ILE A 76 0.63 -19.39 -4.34
N HIS A 77 1.68 -18.81 -4.88
CA HIS A 77 2.84 -18.34 -4.14
C HIS A 77 2.82 -16.83 -4.00
N ALA A 78 2.78 -16.31 -2.77
CA ALA A 78 2.86 -14.88 -2.53
C ALA A 78 4.32 -14.40 -2.61
N LEU A 79 4.54 -13.26 -3.28
CA LEU A 79 5.80 -12.55 -3.26
C LEU A 79 5.63 -11.21 -2.52
N LEU A 80 6.15 -11.14 -1.30
CA LEU A 80 6.04 -9.99 -0.41
C LEU A 80 7.34 -9.18 -0.32
N GLY A 81 7.22 -7.96 0.14
CA GLY A 81 8.31 -7.03 0.41
C GLY A 81 7.86 -5.58 0.26
N GLU A 82 8.59 -4.65 0.81
CA GLU A 82 8.33 -3.22 0.66
C GLU A 82 8.51 -2.73 -0.80
N ASN A 83 8.07 -1.51 -1.09
CA ASN A 83 8.35 -0.87 -2.37
C ASN A 83 9.87 -0.66 -2.51
N GLY A 84 10.42 -1.10 -3.66
CA GLY A 84 11.87 -1.13 -3.84
C GLY A 84 12.54 -2.46 -3.42
N ALA A 85 11.83 -3.39 -2.81
CA ALA A 85 12.38 -4.70 -2.42
C ALA A 85 12.78 -5.60 -3.61
N GLY A 86 12.52 -5.18 -4.85
CA GLY A 86 12.91 -5.91 -6.06
C GLY A 86 11.80 -6.75 -6.70
N LYS A 87 10.60 -6.82 -6.13
CA LYS A 87 9.48 -7.65 -6.64
C LYS A 87 9.20 -7.42 -8.14
N SER A 88 8.93 -6.17 -8.52
CA SER A 88 8.63 -5.82 -9.92
C SER A 88 9.82 -6.05 -10.85
N THR A 89 11.06 -5.93 -10.36
CA THR A 89 12.26 -6.27 -11.15
C THR A 89 12.33 -7.77 -11.40
N LEU A 90 12.07 -8.59 -10.37
CA LEU A 90 12.04 -10.06 -10.49
C LEU A 90 10.95 -10.50 -11.47
N MET A 91 9.75 -9.90 -11.39
CA MET A 91 8.66 -10.20 -12.34
C MET A 91 9.02 -9.81 -13.77
N LYS A 92 9.64 -8.64 -13.98
CA LYS A 92 10.10 -8.21 -15.31
C LYS A 92 11.18 -9.13 -15.88
N ILE A 93 12.01 -9.76 -15.05
CA ILE A 93 12.97 -10.79 -15.46
C ILE A 93 12.23 -12.06 -15.89
N LEU A 94 11.27 -12.54 -15.09
CA LEU A 94 10.46 -13.71 -15.43
C LEU A 94 9.65 -13.54 -16.72
N CYS A 95 9.28 -12.31 -17.04
CA CYS A 95 8.56 -11.97 -18.27
C CYS A 95 9.48 -11.63 -19.45
N GLY A 96 10.82 -11.77 -19.31
CA GLY A 96 11.76 -11.44 -20.38
C GLY A 96 11.87 -9.96 -20.74
N ILE A 97 11.31 -9.05 -19.93
CA ILE A 97 11.42 -7.59 -20.12
C ILE A 97 12.82 -7.11 -19.71
N HIS A 98 13.37 -7.70 -18.65
CA HIS A 98 14.74 -7.50 -18.22
C HIS A 98 15.48 -8.83 -18.24
N GLN A 99 16.76 -8.79 -18.57
CA GLN A 99 17.64 -9.95 -18.43
C GLN A 99 18.33 -9.90 -17.06
N PRO A 100 18.50 -11.03 -16.37
CA PRO A 100 19.33 -11.08 -15.18
C PRO A 100 20.79 -10.83 -15.53
N ASP A 101 21.56 -10.24 -14.64
CA ASP A 101 22.99 -10.06 -14.80
C ASP A 101 23.75 -11.35 -14.42
N ALA A 102 23.15 -12.16 -13.53
CA ALA A 102 23.62 -13.49 -13.14
C ALA A 102 22.46 -14.32 -12.59
N GLY A 103 22.67 -15.65 -12.52
CA GLY A 103 21.66 -16.62 -12.05
C GLY A 103 20.96 -17.33 -13.20
N THR A 104 20.15 -18.35 -12.87
CA THR A 104 19.45 -19.20 -13.84
C THR A 104 17.94 -19.25 -13.57
N ILE A 105 17.18 -19.43 -14.63
CA ILE A 105 15.73 -19.64 -14.61
C ILE A 105 15.48 -21.02 -15.17
N GLU A 106 14.83 -21.90 -14.40
CA GLU A 106 14.41 -23.22 -14.84
C GLU A 106 12.88 -23.29 -14.85
N ILE A 107 12.30 -23.81 -15.96
CA ILE A 107 10.86 -24.12 -16.06
C ILE A 107 10.72 -25.59 -16.45
N ASP A 108 9.97 -26.36 -15.67
CA ASP A 108 9.82 -27.82 -15.80
C ASP A 108 11.17 -28.57 -15.81
N GLY A 109 12.18 -28.05 -15.09
CA GLY A 109 13.53 -28.62 -15.02
C GLY A 109 14.45 -28.25 -16.19
N ASP A 110 13.96 -27.52 -17.18
CA ASP A 110 14.75 -27.01 -18.29
C ASP A 110 15.21 -25.59 -18.01
N GLU A 111 16.50 -25.33 -18.16
CA GLU A 111 17.02 -23.96 -18.10
C GLU A 111 16.50 -23.13 -19.27
N ARG A 112 15.99 -21.94 -18.96
CA ARG A 112 15.40 -21.01 -19.93
C ARG A 112 16.13 -19.67 -19.89
N HIS A 113 16.34 -19.12 -21.06
CA HIS A 113 16.86 -17.78 -21.25
C HIS A 113 15.89 -16.97 -22.09
N PHE A 114 15.39 -15.84 -21.55
CA PHE A 114 14.40 -15.00 -22.22
C PHE A 114 15.08 -13.77 -22.80
N ALA A 115 15.21 -13.68 -24.10
CA ALA A 115 15.71 -12.49 -24.76
C ALA A 115 14.64 -11.36 -24.79
N ASN A 116 13.35 -11.73 -24.76
CA ASN A 116 12.22 -10.83 -24.83
C ASN A 116 10.94 -11.47 -24.23
N TYR A 117 9.85 -10.68 -24.18
CA TYR A 117 8.56 -11.11 -23.64
C TYR A 117 7.96 -12.34 -24.37
N HIS A 118 8.17 -12.44 -25.70
CA HIS A 118 7.63 -13.57 -26.47
C HIS A 118 8.27 -14.91 -26.07
N ASP A 119 9.54 -14.90 -25.69
CA ASP A 119 10.23 -16.11 -25.22
C ASP A 119 9.63 -16.61 -23.90
N ALA A 120 9.32 -15.68 -22.97
CA ALA A 120 8.66 -16.03 -21.71
C ALA A 120 7.24 -16.56 -21.94
N VAL A 121 6.47 -15.95 -22.82
CA VAL A 121 5.15 -16.43 -23.23
C VAL A 121 5.23 -17.83 -23.87
N ALA A 122 6.19 -18.07 -24.75
CA ALA A 122 6.39 -19.38 -25.37
C ALA A 122 6.78 -20.46 -24.34
N ALA A 123 7.43 -20.07 -23.23
CA ALA A 123 7.72 -20.95 -22.10
C ALA A 123 6.52 -21.14 -21.14
N GLY A 124 5.36 -20.51 -21.43
CA GLY A 124 4.13 -20.64 -20.64
C GLY A 124 4.06 -19.67 -19.45
N VAL A 125 4.78 -18.55 -19.48
CA VAL A 125 4.67 -17.47 -18.47
C VAL A 125 3.71 -16.41 -18.95
N GLY A 126 2.64 -16.15 -18.19
CA GLY A 126 1.71 -15.06 -18.38
C GLY A 126 1.80 -14.04 -17.26
N ILE A 127 1.51 -12.78 -17.55
CA ILE A 127 1.49 -11.71 -16.54
C ILE A 127 0.28 -10.83 -16.69
N VAL A 128 -0.29 -10.46 -15.55
CA VAL A 128 -1.29 -9.40 -15.37
C VAL A 128 -0.60 -8.28 -14.60
N PHE A 129 -0.41 -7.14 -15.26
CA PHE A 129 0.25 -5.98 -14.69
C PHE A 129 -0.69 -5.18 -13.80
N GLN A 130 -0.12 -4.40 -12.88
CA GLN A 130 -0.84 -3.45 -12.03
C GLN A 130 -1.60 -2.38 -12.84
N GLU A 131 -1.00 -1.89 -13.94
CA GLU A 131 -1.68 -0.99 -14.89
C GLU A 131 -2.14 -1.80 -16.10
N PHE A 132 -3.39 -1.58 -16.54
CA PHE A 132 -3.96 -2.33 -17.66
C PHE A 132 -3.14 -2.20 -18.94
N SER A 133 -2.84 -3.33 -19.58
CA SER A 133 -2.17 -3.39 -20.87
C SER A 133 -3.17 -3.46 -22.04
N LEU A 134 -4.46 -3.19 -21.75
CA LEU A 134 -5.54 -3.24 -22.74
C LEU A 134 -5.58 -2.00 -23.61
N ILE A 135 -5.96 -2.18 -24.87
CA ILE A 135 -6.22 -1.06 -25.78
C ILE A 135 -7.67 -0.62 -25.62
N PRO A 136 -7.94 0.62 -25.11
CA PRO A 136 -9.29 1.01 -24.68
C PRO A 136 -10.33 1.06 -25.80
N HIS A 137 -9.91 1.27 -27.04
CA HIS A 137 -10.78 1.41 -28.20
C HIS A 137 -11.09 0.08 -28.89
N LEU A 138 -10.36 -0.99 -28.58
CA LEU A 138 -10.61 -2.34 -29.07
C LEU A 138 -11.57 -3.06 -28.14
N ASP A 139 -12.24 -4.08 -28.66
CA ASP A 139 -13.07 -4.97 -27.88
C ASP A 139 -12.24 -6.05 -27.16
N ALA A 140 -12.90 -6.89 -26.34
CA ALA A 140 -12.24 -7.93 -25.56
C ALA A 140 -11.59 -8.99 -26.47
N VAL A 141 -12.23 -9.35 -27.59
CA VAL A 141 -11.71 -10.36 -28.53
C VAL A 141 -10.40 -9.86 -29.17
N ASP A 142 -10.39 -8.62 -29.63
CA ASP A 142 -9.22 -8.03 -30.25
C ASP A 142 -8.06 -7.83 -29.26
N ASN A 143 -8.38 -7.48 -28.00
CA ASN A 143 -7.36 -7.39 -26.96
C ASN A 143 -6.75 -8.76 -26.59
N LEU A 144 -7.55 -9.83 -26.53
CA LEU A 144 -7.04 -11.17 -26.23
C LEU A 144 -6.08 -11.69 -27.28
N PHE A 145 -6.33 -11.40 -28.55
CA PHE A 145 -5.57 -11.95 -29.67
C PHE A 145 -4.65 -10.93 -30.37
N LEU A 146 -4.45 -9.77 -29.77
CA LEU A 146 -3.59 -8.73 -30.34
C LEU A 146 -2.18 -9.26 -30.67
N GLY A 147 -1.78 -9.11 -31.95
CA GLY A 147 -0.50 -9.62 -32.44
C GLY A 147 -0.43 -11.15 -32.62
N ARG A 148 -1.54 -11.87 -32.36
CA ARG A 148 -1.64 -13.32 -32.47
C ARG A 148 -2.99 -13.75 -33.07
N GLU A 149 -3.52 -12.94 -33.96
CA GLU A 149 -4.83 -13.15 -34.57
C GLU A 149 -4.91 -14.55 -35.19
N LEU A 150 -5.97 -15.29 -34.87
CA LEU A 150 -6.22 -16.58 -35.50
C LEU A 150 -6.57 -16.34 -36.97
N ARG A 151 -5.85 -17.00 -37.87
CA ARG A 151 -6.02 -16.85 -39.32
C ARG A 151 -6.69 -18.07 -39.90
N GLY A 152 -7.61 -17.81 -40.81
CA GLY A 152 -8.30 -18.82 -41.59
C GLY A 152 -7.46 -19.30 -42.79
N ARG A 153 -8.11 -20.12 -43.64
CA ARG A 153 -7.48 -20.85 -44.77
C ARG A 153 -6.75 -19.93 -45.76
N TRP A 154 -7.12 -18.67 -45.86
CA TRP A 154 -6.53 -17.70 -46.79
C TRP A 154 -5.62 -16.65 -46.11
N GLY A 155 -5.19 -16.92 -44.89
CA GLY A 155 -4.40 -15.96 -44.12
C GLY A 155 -5.20 -14.77 -43.57
N VAL A 156 -6.52 -14.74 -43.85
CA VAL A 156 -7.45 -13.70 -43.35
C VAL A 156 -7.77 -14.00 -41.88
N ARG A 157 -7.92 -12.96 -41.09
CA ARG A 157 -8.29 -13.03 -39.68
C ARG A 157 -9.64 -13.76 -39.50
N ASP A 158 -9.66 -14.82 -38.71
CA ASP A 158 -10.85 -15.58 -38.36
C ASP A 158 -11.48 -15.06 -37.05
N ARG A 159 -12.23 -13.95 -37.16
CA ARG A 159 -12.90 -13.34 -36.03
C ARG A 159 -13.91 -14.28 -35.34
N ALA A 160 -14.60 -15.12 -36.11
CA ALA A 160 -15.58 -16.04 -35.54
C ALA A 160 -14.91 -17.08 -34.63
N ARG A 161 -13.75 -17.60 -35.03
CA ARG A 161 -12.96 -18.52 -34.21
C ARG A 161 -12.38 -17.80 -32.98
N MET A 162 -11.82 -16.58 -33.14
CA MET A 162 -11.33 -15.78 -32.04
C MET A 162 -12.42 -15.53 -30.99
N ARG A 163 -13.62 -15.13 -31.43
CA ARG A 163 -14.78 -14.88 -30.57
C ARG A 163 -15.23 -16.13 -29.82
N ARG A 164 -15.31 -17.30 -30.47
CA ARG A 164 -15.64 -18.57 -29.80
C ARG A 164 -14.60 -18.93 -28.74
N THR A 165 -13.32 -18.75 -29.03
CA THR A 165 -12.24 -19.02 -28.06
C THR A 165 -12.33 -18.04 -26.88
N ALA A 166 -12.53 -16.76 -27.13
CA ALA A 166 -12.72 -15.75 -26.07
C ALA A 166 -13.93 -16.09 -25.18
N ALA A 167 -15.08 -16.43 -25.78
CA ALA A 167 -16.25 -16.85 -25.04
C ALA A 167 -15.98 -18.07 -24.13
N GLY A 168 -15.22 -19.06 -24.64
CA GLY A 168 -14.80 -20.22 -23.84
C GLY A 168 -13.90 -19.83 -22.65
N ILE A 169 -12.97 -18.88 -22.83
CA ILE A 169 -12.11 -18.38 -21.74
C ILE A 169 -12.95 -17.69 -20.67
N PHE A 170 -13.84 -16.76 -21.03
CA PHE A 170 -14.67 -16.05 -20.06
C PHE A 170 -15.70 -16.97 -19.39
N ALA A 171 -16.22 -17.97 -20.09
CA ALA A 171 -17.05 -19.01 -19.47
C ALA A 171 -16.30 -19.81 -18.40
N ARG A 172 -15.02 -20.15 -18.64
CA ARG A 172 -14.15 -20.80 -17.62
C ARG A 172 -13.89 -19.90 -16.42
N LEU A 173 -13.78 -18.59 -16.64
CA LEU A 173 -13.63 -17.60 -15.58
C LEU A 173 -14.95 -17.31 -14.83
N GLY A 174 -16.09 -17.85 -15.31
CA GLY A 174 -17.40 -17.58 -14.71
C GLY A 174 -17.86 -16.13 -14.81
N VAL A 175 -17.34 -15.38 -15.80
CA VAL A 175 -17.66 -13.97 -15.99
C VAL A 175 -18.43 -13.73 -17.29
N SER A 176 -19.41 -12.83 -17.22
CA SER A 176 -20.16 -12.37 -18.38
C SER A 176 -19.60 -11.02 -18.84
N ILE A 177 -19.03 -11.00 -20.06
CA ILE A 177 -18.47 -9.81 -20.70
C ILE A 177 -19.10 -9.67 -22.08
N ASP A 178 -19.49 -8.45 -22.43
CA ASP A 178 -19.84 -8.14 -23.81
C ASP A 178 -18.58 -8.13 -24.67
N LEU A 179 -18.42 -9.18 -25.48
CA LEU A 179 -17.23 -9.41 -26.29
C LEU A 179 -17.04 -8.39 -27.43
N ASP A 180 -18.09 -7.68 -27.80
CA ASP A 180 -18.08 -6.72 -28.90
C ASP A 180 -18.03 -5.26 -28.39
N ALA A 181 -18.13 -5.05 -27.06
CA ALA A 181 -18.03 -3.73 -26.46
C ALA A 181 -16.56 -3.25 -26.37
N PRO A 182 -16.27 -1.99 -26.68
CA PRO A 182 -14.95 -1.40 -26.46
C PRO A 182 -14.56 -1.48 -24.98
N ILE A 183 -13.30 -1.83 -24.68
CA ILE A 183 -12.79 -1.98 -23.30
C ILE A 183 -13.11 -0.78 -22.42
N ARG A 184 -13.00 0.45 -22.95
CA ARG A 184 -13.30 1.70 -22.20
C ARG A 184 -14.72 1.77 -21.64
N THR A 185 -15.66 0.98 -22.15
CA THR A 185 -17.07 0.95 -21.70
C THR A 185 -17.33 -0.11 -20.64
N LEU A 186 -16.38 -1.01 -20.43
CA LEU A 186 -16.45 -2.06 -19.42
C LEU A 186 -16.12 -1.49 -18.03
N SER A 187 -16.70 -2.07 -16.98
CA SER A 187 -16.31 -1.76 -15.62
C SER A 187 -14.83 -2.12 -15.38
N VAL A 188 -14.21 -1.51 -14.36
CA VAL A 188 -12.81 -1.77 -14.01
C VAL A 188 -12.59 -3.27 -13.71
N ALA A 189 -13.53 -3.90 -13.00
CA ALA A 189 -13.50 -5.35 -12.74
C ALA A 189 -13.58 -6.18 -14.02
N GLN A 190 -14.45 -5.81 -14.96
CA GLN A 190 -14.53 -6.51 -16.25
C GLN A 190 -13.23 -6.34 -17.05
N GLN A 191 -12.60 -5.16 -17.02
CA GLN A 191 -11.29 -4.94 -17.64
C GLN A 191 -10.23 -5.85 -17.00
N GLN A 192 -10.23 -6.00 -15.66
CA GLN A 192 -9.33 -6.92 -14.96
C GLN A 192 -9.52 -8.37 -15.43
N PHE A 193 -10.75 -8.82 -15.59
CA PHE A 193 -11.02 -10.16 -16.12
C PHE A 193 -10.63 -10.33 -17.59
N VAL A 194 -10.65 -9.26 -18.39
CA VAL A 194 -10.10 -9.29 -19.75
C VAL A 194 -8.59 -9.46 -19.74
N GLU A 195 -7.86 -8.79 -18.85
CA GLU A 195 -6.40 -8.98 -18.67
C GLU A 195 -6.06 -10.43 -18.28
N ILE A 196 -6.81 -11.00 -17.31
CA ILE A 196 -6.62 -12.39 -16.90
C ILE A 196 -6.94 -13.33 -18.07
N GLY A 197 -8.04 -13.08 -18.79
CA GLY A 197 -8.42 -13.84 -19.97
C GLY A 197 -7.36 -13.77 -21.07
N LYS A 198 -6.71 -12.62 -21.27
CA LYS A 198 -5.60 -12.42 -22.19
C LYS A 198 -4.40 -13.29 -21.79
N ALA A 199 -4.00 -13.30 -20.52
CA ALA A 199 -2.92 -14.16 -20.03
C ALA A 199 -3.26 -15.66 -20.18
N LEU A 200 -4.50 -16.07 -19.88
CA LEU A 200 -4.95 -17.45 -20.06
C LEU A 200 -5.06 -17.87 -21.54
N SER A 201 -5.32 -16.94 -22.46
CA SER A 201 -5.33 -17.19 -23.90
C SER A 201 -3.95 -17.57 -24.45
N LEU A 202 -2.90 -17.43 -23.64
CA LEU A 202 -1.51 -17.79 -23.93
C LEU A 202 -1.15 -19.21 -23.47
N ASP A 203 -2.13 -20.02 -23.00
CA ASP A 203 -1.90 -21.31 -22.36
C ASP A 203 -0.87 -21.20 -21.21
N ALA A 204 -0.95 -20.12 -20.45
CA ALA A 204 -0.03 -19.86 -19.34
C ALA A 204 -0.12 -20.97 -18.29
N ARG A 205 1.04 -21.55 -17.97
CA ARG A 205 1.24 -22.54 -16.90
C ARG A 205 1.73 -21.90 -15.61
N ILE A 206 2.35 -20.72 -15.75
CA ILE A 206 2.79 -19.86 -14.66
C ILE A 206 2.12 -18.50 -14.90
N LEU A 207 1.30 -18.04 -13.95
CA LEU A 207 0.57 -16.78 -14.04
C LEU A 207 1.07 -15.82 -12.97
N ILE A 208 1.58 -14.68 -13.38
CA ILE A 208 2.01 -13.61 -12.47
C ILE A 208 0.87 -12.61 -12.36
N LEU A 209 0.46 -12.30 -11.13
CA LEU A 209 -0.61 -11.36 -10.79
C LEU A 209 -0.02 -10.23 -9.93
N ASP A 210 0.19 -9.06 -10.53
CA ASP A 210 0.79 -7.90 -9.84
C ASP A 210 -0.31 -6.94 -9.38
N GLU A 211 -0.63 -6.97 -8.08
CA GLU A 211 -1.71 -6.21 -7.42
C GLU A 211 -3.08 -6.27 -8.14
N PRO A 212 -3.59 -7.46 -8.47
CA PRO A 212 -4.78 -7.58 -9.32
C PRO A 212 -6.08 -7.14 -8.65
N THR A 213 -6.07 -6.91 -7.33
CA THR A 213 -7.22 -6.52 -6.51
C THR A 213 -7.28 -5.02 -6.22
N ALA A 214 -6.25 -4.26 -6.55
CA ALA A 214 -6.09 -2.85 -6.16
C ALA A 214 -7.27 -1.93 -6.56
N THR A 215 -8.05 -2.33 -7.57
CA THR A 215 -9.19 -1.55 -8.10
C THR A 215 -10.53 -2.28 -7.99
N LEU A 216 -10.56 -3.43 -7.31
CA LEU A 216 -11.74 -4.27 -7.16
C LEU A 216 -12.47 -4.00 -5.85
N THR A 217 -13.78 -4.14 -5.85
CA THR A 217 -14.56 -4.22 -4.63
C THR A 217 -14.29 -5.54 -3.89
N PRO A 218 -14.56 -5.64 -2.58
CA PRO A 218 -14.36 -6.89 -1.82
C PRO A 218 -15.07 -8.11 -2.45
N ALA A 219 -16.28 -7.92 -3.00
CA ALA A 219 -17.02 -8.99 -3.66
C ALA A 219 -16.35 -9.44 -4.98
N GLU A 220 -15.80 -8.51 -5.75
CA GLU A 220 -15.06 -8.78 -6.99
C GLU A 220 -13.71 -9.44 -6.70
N ALA A 221 -13.04 -9.03 -5.62
CA ALA A 221 -11.80 -9.67 -5.16
C ALA A 221 -12.05 -11.14 -4.75
N GLU A 222 -13.11 -11.41 -4.00
CA GLU A 222 -13.47 -12.79 -3.63
C GLU A 222 -13.81 -13.66 -4.87
N HIS A 223 -14.47 -13.06 -5.86
CA HIS A 223 -14.70 -13.74 -7.14
C HIS A 223 -13.38 -14.06 -7.85
N LEU A 224 -12.42 -13.14 -7.88
CA LEU A 224 -11.08 -13.39 -8.41
C LEU A 224 -10.38 -14.52 -7.65
N PHE A 225 -10.47 -14.56 -6.31
CA PHE A 225 -9.88 -15.64 -5.50
C PHE A 225 -10.52 -17.01 -5.81
N ALA A 226 -11.82 -17.05 -6.08
CA ALA A 226 -12.49 -18.28 -6.52
C ALA A 226 -11.92 -18.76 -7.88
N ILE A 227 -11.68 -17.84 -8.83
CA ILE A 227 -11.04 -18.14 -10.12
C ILE A 227 -9.60 -18.65 -9.90
N MET A 228 -8.81 -18.00 -9.04
CA MET A 228 -7.45 -18.43 -8.74
C MET A 228 -7.41 -19.84 -8.14
N ARG A 229 -8.32 -20.15 -7.22
CA ARG A 229 -8.45 -21.50 -6.65
C ARG A 229 -8.82 -22.54 -7.71
N GLU A 230 -9.64 -22.17 -8.71
CA GLU A 230 -9.98 -23.06 -9.84
C GLU A 230 -8.77 -23.28 -10.75
N LEU A 231 -8.04 -22.24 -11.14
CA LEU A 231 -6.83 -22.35 -11.95
C LEU A 231 -5.74 -23.18 -11.25
N LYS A 232 -5.58 -23.02 -9.93
CA LYS A 232 -4.73 -23.87 -9.11
C LYS A 232 -5.09 -25.34 -9.23
N ARG A 233 -6.38 -25.69 -9.15
CA ARG A 233 -6.86 -27.09 -9.33
C ARG A 233 -6.57 -27.63 -10.72
N GLN A 234 -6.48 -26.76 -11.73
CA GLN A 234 -6.09 -27.11 -13.10
C GLN A 234 -4.57 -27.23 -13.28
N GLY A 235 -3.77 -27.02 -12.21
CA GLY A 235 -2.32 -27.15 -12.23
C GLY A 235 -1.59 -25.88 -12.65
N VAL A 236 -2.25 -24.73 -12.79
CA VAL A 236 -1.61 -23.46 -13.05
C VAL A 236 -0.93 -22.98 -11.78
N ALA A 237 0.36 -22.70 -11.86
CA ALA A 237 1.12 -22.07 -10.77
C ALA A 237 0.94 -20.55 -10.84
N MET A 238 0.80 -19.89 -9.70
CA MET A 238 0.57 -18.45 -9.66
C MET A 238 1.57 -17.76 -8.73
N ILE A 239 2.11 -16.63 -9.17
CA ILE A 239 2.85 -15.68 -8.32
C ILE A 239 1.89 -14.52 -8.06
N PHE A 240 1.51 -14.36 -6.80
CA PHE A 240 0.57 -13.33 -6.37
C PHE A 240 1.30 -12.25 -5.59
N ILE A 241 1.22 -11.01 -6.08
CA ILE A 241 1.77 -9.84 -5.41
C ILE A 241 0.61 -9.01 -4.93
N SER A 242 0.54 -8.79 -3.63
CA SER A 242 -0.41 -7.87 -2.98
C SER A 242 0.28 -7.21 -1.80
N HIS A 243 -0.17 -6.00 -1.47
CA HIS A 243 0.21 -5.32 -0.24
C HIS A 243 -0.85 -5.51 0.87
N HIS A 244 -1.97 -6.18 0.57
CA HIS A 244 -3.00 -6.57 1.51
C HIS A 244 -2.72 -7.97 2.06
N LEU A 245 -2.25 -8.04 3.32
CA LEU A 245 -1.90 -9.32 3.94
C LEU A 245 -3.10 -10.26 4.06
N ASP A 246 -4.30 -9.72 4.32
CA ASP A 246 -5.54 -10.51 4.41
C ASP A 246 -5.83 -11.31 3.13
N GLU A 247 -5.56 -10.72 1.95
CA GLU A 247 -5.70 -11.41 0.67
C GLU A 247 -4.74 -12.60 0.56
N ILE A 248 -3.50 -12.41 1.02
CA ILE A 248 -2.47 -13.44 1.00
C ILE A 248 -2.86 -14.61 1.90
N PHE A 249 -3.33 -14.32 3.11
CA PHE A 249 -3.83 -15.36 4.03
C PHE A 249 -5.08 -16.07 3.47
N ALA A 250 -5.90 -15.38 2.64
CA ALA A 250 -7.11 -15.94 2.08
C ALA A 250 -6.86 -16.93 0.93
N VAL A 251 -5.79 -16.76 0.13
CA VAL A 251 -5.67 -17.48 -1.15
C VAL A 251 -4.32 -18.16 -1.39
N CYS A 252 -3.23 -17.73 -0.74
CA CYS A 252 -1.89 -18.26 -0.99
C CYS A 252 -1.55 -19.49 -0.15
N ASP A 253 -0.64 -20.32 -0.66
CA ASP A 253 -0.11 -21.50 0.03
C ASP A 253 1.18 -21.18 0.77
N ARG A 254 2.10 -20.51 0.08
CA ARG A 254 3.44 -20.14 0.57
C ARG A 254 3.72 -18.68 0.25
N ILE A 255 4.65 -18.12 1.00
CA ILE A 255 5.05 -16.72 0.92
C ILE A 255 6.57 -16.65 0.86
N THR A 256 7.11 -15.94 -0.13
CA THR A 256 8.51 -15.50 -0.13
C THR A 256 8.58 -14.02 0.16
N VAL A 257 9.41 -13.65 1.13
CA VAL A 257 9.65 -12.26 1.51
C VAL A 257 10.98 -11.79 0.92
N LEU A 258 10.93 -10.67 0.19
CA LEU A 258 12.10 -9.93 -0.30
C LEU A 258 12.26 -8.63 0.50
N ARG A 259 13.51 -8.24 0.75
CA ARG A 259 13.85 -6.95 1.36
C ARG A 259 15.16 -6.42 0.80
N ASP A 260 15.17 -5.15 0.37
CA ASP A 260 16.35 -4.46 -0.18
C ASP A 260 17.06 -5.26 -1.30
N GLY A 261 16.26 -5.90 -2.17
CA GLY A 261 16.75 -6.73 -3.26
C GLY A 261 17.34 -8.07 -2.83
N GLN A 262 17.11 -8.54 -1.62
CA GLN A 262 17.59 -9.80 -1.07
C GLN A 262 16.44 -10.72 -0.68
N TYR A 263 16.68 -12.02 -0.76
CA TYR A 263 15.80 -13.04 -0.20
C TYR A 263 15.90 -13.03 1.33
N VAL A 264 14.76 -13.01 2.01
CA VAL A 264 14.70 -13.07 3.48
C VAL A 264 14.30 -14.47 3.94
N ALA A 265 13.14 -14.95 3.50
CA ALA A 265 12.61 -16.25 3.90
C ALA A 265 11.49 -16.69 2.95
N THR A 266 11.24 -18.01 2.91
CA THR A 266 10.01 -18.60 2.38
C THR A 266 9.33 -19.38 3.49
N THR A 267 8.02 -19.18 3.68
CA THR A 267 7.22 -19.84 4.71
C THR A 267 5.87 -20.28 4.14
N GLU A 268 5.24 -21.28 4.76
CA GLU A 268 3.84 -21.62 4.47
C GLU A 268 2.90 -20.64 5.16
N VAL A 269 1.81 -20.28 4.50
CA VAL A 269 0.79 -19.38 5.07
C VAL A 269 0.24 -19.93 6.38
N ALA A 270 0.05 -21.25 6.47
CA ALA A 270 -0.45 -21.93 7.66
C ALA A 270 0.50 -21.86 8.89
N HIS A 271 1.79 -21.53 8.68
CA HIS A 271 2.83 -21.54 9.71
C HIS A 271 3.35 -20.13 10.05
N THR A 272 2.67 -19.08 9.61
CA THR A 272 3.08 -17.69 9.85
C THR A 272 1.89 -16.82 10.23
N ASP A 273 2.18 -15.66 10.77
CA ASP A 273 1.20 -14.64 11.13
C ASP A 273 1.60 -13.27 10.56
N VAL A 274 0.66 -12.32 10.62
CA VAL A 274 0.84 -10.95 10.12
C VAL A 274 2.06 -10.28 10.75
N GLU A 275 2.25 -10.45 12.07
CA GLU A 275 3.35 -9.81 12.80
C GLU A 275 4.72 -10.32 12.35
N GLN A 276 4.82 -11.64 12.13
CA GLN A 276 6.03 -12.28 11.64
C GLN A 276 6.36 -11.83 10.21
N LEU A 277 5.37 -11.78 9.32
CA LEU A 277 5.57 -11.31 7.94
C LEU A 277 6.03 -9.86 7.91
N VAL A 278 5.39 -9.00 8.68
CA VAL A 278 5.77 -7.58 8.78
C VAL A 278 7.19 -7.44 9.32
N ARG A 279 7.59 -8.22 10.34
CA ARG A 279 8.98 -8.25 10.82
C ARG A 279 9.98 -8.65 9.73
N MET A 280 9.65 -9.65 8.92
CA MET A 280 10.50 -10.08 7.81
C MET A 280 10.63 -8.99 6.75
N MET A 281 9.53 -8.30 6.42
CA MET A 281 9.49 -7.25 5.40
C MET A 281 10.27 -6.01 5.82
N VAL A 282 10.05 -5.51 7.04
CA VAL A 282 10.58 -4.22 7.52
C VAL A 282 11.92 -4.38 8.24
N GLY A 283 12.21 -5.56 8.79
CA GLY A 283 13.46 -5.85 9.50
C GLY A 283 13.61 -5.19 10.87
N ARG A 284 12.55 -4.53 11.37
CA ARG A 284 12.47 -3.96 12.72
C ARG A 284 11.22 -4.51 13.39
N ARG A 285 11.22 -4.65 14.72
CA ARG A 285 9.98 -4.79 15.47
C ARG A 285 9.16 -3.52 15.19
N ILE A 286 8.01 -3.66 14.56
CA ILE A 286 6.99 -2.62 14.61
C ILE A 286 6.37 -2.75 16.01
N GLU A 287 6.99 -2.09 16.97
CA GLU A 287 6.33 -1.81 18.24
C GLU A 287 5.18 -0.89 17.90
N SER A 288 3.98 -1.43 17.92
CA SER A 288 2.69 -0.85 17.52
C SER A 288 2.71 -0.15 16.14
N SER A 289 1.88 -0.63 15.21
CA SER A 289 1.73 -0.07 13.85
C SER A 289 1.30 1.40 13.87
N PHE A 290 0.81 1.90 15.00
CA PHE A 290 0.32 3.25 15.18
C PHE A 290 1.05 3.97 16.31
N PRO A 291 1.43 5.24 16.12
CA PRO A 291 1.99 6.04 17.20
C PRO A 291 0.96 6.25 18.33
N PRO A 292 1.42 6.38 19.59
CA PRO A 292 0.52 6.54 20.73
C PRO A 292 -0.36 7.78 20.54
N LYS A 293 -1.65 7.64 20.90
CA LYS A 293 -2.59 8.76 20.91
C LYS A 293 -2.27 9.65 22.12
N PRO A 294 -2.04 10.96 21.93
CA PRO A 294 -1.87 11.87 23.06
C PRO A 294 -3.21 12.01 23.81
N ALA A 295 -3.13 12.29 25.11
CA ALA A 295 -4.32 12.64 25.85
C ALA A 295 -4.98 13.90 25.25
N ARG A 296 -6.26 13.79 24.89
CA ARG A 296 -7.01 14.91 24.33
C ARG A 296 -7.08 16.08 25.34
N ARG A 297 -6.81 17.28 24.88
CA ARG A 297 -7.06 18.49 25.66
C ARG A 297 -8.56 18.82 25.56
N ALA A 298 -9.29 18.67 26.66
CA ALA A 298 -10.73 18.95 26.71
C ALA A 298 -11.08 20.38 26.26
N ASP A 299 -10.16 21.34 26.49
CA ASP A 299 -10.35 22.76 26.18
C ASP A 299 -9.76 23.19 24.84
N ALA A 300 -9.40 22.25 23.94
CA ALA A 300 -8.87 22.62 22.63
C ALA A 300 -9.92 23.38 21.81
N PRO A 301 -9.58 24.57 21.25
CA PRO A 301 -10.53 25.34 20.47
C PRO A 301 -10.91 24.63 19.18
N ALA A 302 -12.19 24.75 18.77
CA ALA A 302 -12.63 24.31 17.46
C ALA A 302 -12.02 25.23 16.39
N VAL A 303 -11.29 24.62 15.44
CA VAL A 303 -10.65 25.34 14.33
C VAL A 303 -11.45 25.25 13.05
N LEU A 304 -12.30 24.24 12.91
CA LEU A 304 -13.28 24.10 11.83
C LEU A 304 -14.60 23.63 12.43
N GLU A 305 -15.66 24.40 12.21
CA GLU A 305 -17.00 24.04 12.62
C GLU A 305 -17.93 24.03 11.40
N VAL A 306 -18.58 22.91 11.18
CA VAL A 306 -19.58 22.72 10.13
C VAL A 306 -20.95 22.69 10.82
N ASP A 307 -21.62 23.83 10.89
CA ASP A 307 -22.92 23.96 11.55
C ASP A 307 -24.06 23.34 10.74
N ALA A 308 -23.93 23.36 9.40
CA ALA A 308 -24.85 22.71 8.50
C ALA A 308 -24.17 22.44 7.15
N LEU A 309 -24.14 21.19 6.73
CA LEU A 309 -23.73 20.78 5.38
C LEU A 309 -24.75 19.80 4.83
N GLN A 310 -25.40 20.20 3.74
CA GLN A 310 -26.37 19.39 3.02
C GLN A 310 -25.93 19.34 1.56
N LEU A 311 -25.58 18.17 1.07
CA LEU A 311 -25.05 17.97 -0.28
C LEU A 311 -26.15 18.19 -1.32
N GLU A 312 -27.32 17.59 -1.13
CA GLU A 312 -28.44 17.61 -2.06
C GLU A 312 -29.72 18.11 -1.39
N ARG A 313 -30.66 18.65 -2.18
CA ARG A 313 -31.96 19.09 -1.68
C ARG A 313 -32.74 17.90 -1.11
N GLY A 314 -33.15 17.99 0.17
CA GLY A 314 -33.84 16.91 0.86
C GLY A 314 -32.92 15.82 1.43
N GLY A 315 -31.64 15.88 1.16
CA GLY A 315 -30.63 14.96 1.75
C GLY A 315 -30.35 15.29 3.23
N PRO A 316 -29.52 14.47 3.89
CA PRO A 316 -29.16 14.66 5.29
C PRO A 316 -28.37 15.96 5.52
N VAL A 317 -28.53 16.53 6.71
CA VAL A 317 -27.75 17.69 7.16
C VAL A 317 -26.68 17.20 8.14
N ASN A 318 -25.43 17.26 7.74
CA ASN A 318 -24.30 16.89 8.58
C ASN A 318 -23.79 18.08 9.40
N ARG A 319 -23.34 17.78 10.63
CA ARG A 319 -22.74 18.73 11.56
C ARG A 319 -21.55 18.06 12.24
N PHE A 320 -20.44 18.78 12.33
CA PHE A 320 -19.26 18.31 13.07
C PHE A 320 -18.34 19.47 13.38
N ALA A 321 -17.47 19.28 14.35
CA ALA A 321 -16.41 20.21 14.70
C ALA A 321 -15.07 19.46 14.75
N LEU A 322 -14.00 20.14 14.33
CA LEU A 322 -12.62 19.69 14.39
C LEU A 322 -11.83 20.63 15.30
N HIS A 323 -11.10 20.07 16.26
CA HIS A 323 -10.37 20.83 17.27
C HIS A 323 -8.86 20.89 16.96
N ALA A 324 -8.19 21.91 17.49
CA ALA A 324 -6.74 22.04 17.37
C ALA A 324 -6.04 20.82 17.99
N GLY A 325 -5.07 20.24 17.25
CA GLY A 325 -4.33 19.07 17.70
C GLY A 325 -5.08 17.74 17.63
N GLU A 326 -6.22 17.69 16.95
CA GLU A 326 -7.08 16.52 16.83
C GLU A 326 -6.93 15.84 15.47
N ILE A 327 -7.08 14.51 15.45
CA ILE A 327 -7.36 13.71 14.24
C ILE A 327 -8.81 13.22 14.33
N LEU A 328 -9.69 13.81 13.52
CA LEU A 328 -11.08 13.37 13.36
C LEU A 328 -11.18 12.38 12.21
N GLY A 329 -11.52 11.13 12.50
CA GLY A 329 -11.74 10.09 11.50
C GLY A 329 -13.10 10.21 10.83
N PHE A 330 -13.14 10.05 9.51
CA PHE A 330 -14.37 9.82 8.76
C PHE A 330 -14.40 8.35 8.35
N ALA A 331 -15.19 7.54 9.05
CA ALA A 331 -15.37 6.11 8.82
C ALA A 331 -16.68 5.82 8.08
N GLY A 332 -16.77 4.64 7.44
CA GLY A 332 -17.96 4.19 6.72
C GLY A 332 -17.61 3.37 5.50
N LEU A 333 -18.62 2.75 4.90
CA LEU A 333 -18.43 1.95 3.68
C LEU A 333 -18.04 2.82 2.47
N VAL A 334 -17.49 2.20 1.44
CA VAL A 334 -17.22 2.88 0.16
C VAL A 334 -18.53 3.47 -0.39
N GLY A 335 -18.49 4.74 -0.82
CA GLY A 335 -19.69 5.46 -1.27
C GLY A 335 -20.61 5.96 -0.15
N SER A 336 -20.16 5.95 1.12
CA SER A 336 -20.96 6.45 2.26
C SER A 336 -21.06 7.97 2.35
N GLY A 337 -20.35 8.73 1.49
CA GLY A 337 -20.43 10.20 1.44
C GLY A 337 -19.30 10.94 2.18
N ARG A 338 -18.25 10.24 2.62
CA ARG A 338 -17.09 10.81 3.35
C ARG A 338 -16.33 11.83 2.53
N THR A 339 -15.80 11.41 1.39
CA THR A 339 -15.03 12.23 0.44
C THR A 339 -15.88 13.38 -0.10
N GLU A 340 -17.13 13.11 -0.48
CA GLU A 340 -18.07 14.12 -0.97
C GLU A 340 -18.33 15.21 0.07
N THR A 341 -18.45 14.82 1.34
CA THR A 341 -18.57 15.75 2.47
C THR A 341 -17.33 16.64 2.59
N ALA A 342 -16.14 16.07 2.54
CA ALA A 342 -14.88 16.81 2.63
C ALA A 342 -14.70 17.77 1.44
N LEU A 343 -14.98 17.31 0.22
CA LEU A 343 -14.93 18.13 -1.00
C LEU A 343 -15.95 19.27 -0.97
N ALA A 344 -17.14 19.05 -0.43
CA ALA A 344 -18.15 20.08 -0.28
C ALA A 344 -17.75 21.13 0.78
N VAL A 345 -17.10 20.73 1.87
CA VAL A 345 -16.57 21.67 2.88
C VAL A 345 -15.61 22.66 2.24
N ILE A 346 -14.67 22.20 1.44
CA ILE A 346 -13.67 23.07 0.79
C ILE A 346 -14.18 23.77 -0.48
N GLY A 347 -15.42 23.49 -0.91
CA GLY A 347 -16.02 24.12 -2.09
C GLY A 347 -15.58 23.50 -3.42
N ALA A 348 -14.92 22.33 -3.42
CA ALA A 348 -14.58 21.58 -4.64
C ALA A 348 -15.83 20.99 -5.31
N THR A 349 -16.86 20.65 -4.50
CA THR A 349 -18.18 20.27 -4.96
C THR A 349 -19.24 21.22 -4.39
N ARG A 350 -20.33 21.42 -5.14
CA ARG A 350 -21.43 22.28 -4.67
C ARG A 350 -22.24 21.55 -3.61
N ALA A 351 -22.58 22.26 -2.54
CA ALA A 351 -23.56 21.83 -1.54
C ALA A 351 -24.86 22.64 -1.69
N TYR A 352 -26.00 22.00 -1.45
CA TYR A 352 -27.29 22.67 -1.41
C TYR A 352 -27.36 23.71 -0.28
N ARG A 353 -26.82 23.35 0.91
CA ARG A 353 -26.69 24.24 2.07
C ARG A 353 -25.35 24.03 2.73
N LYS A 354 -24.66 25.15 3.04
CA LYS A 354 -23.37 25.09 3.74
C LYS A 354 -23.23 26.28 4.68
N THR A 355 -22.94 25.99 5.96
CA THR A 355 -22.61 27.00 6.97
C THR A 355 -21.37 26.50 7.71
N VAL A 356 -20.27 27.23 7.57
CA VAL A 356 -18.95 26.83 8.09
C VAL A 356 -18.32 28.00 8.83
N ARG A 357 -17.67 27.72 9.95
CA ARG A 357 -16.79 28.65 10.66
C ARG A 357 -15.38 28.09 10.70
N VAL A 358 -14.40 28.96 10.51
CA VAL A 358 -12.99 28.64 10.62
C VAL A 358 -12.37 29.55 11.66
N HIS A 359 -11.71 28.97 12.67
CA HIS A 359 -11.20 29.70 13.84
C HIS A 359 -12.26 30.60 14.50
N GLY A 360 -13.50 30.09 14.62
CA GLY A 360 -14.62 30.78 15.22
C GLY A 360 -15.30 31.87 14.34
N ALA A 361 -14.70 32.24 13.20
CA ALA A 361 -15.22 33.22 12.28
C ALA A 361 -16.03 32.57 11.13
N PRO A 362 -17.18 33.12 10.72
CA PRO A 362 -17.91 32.64 9.55
C PRO A 362 -17.05 32.67 8.31
N ALA A 363 -16.98 31.55 7.59
CA ALA A 363 -16.17 31.39 6.39
C ALA A 363 -17.05 31.06 5.18
N LYS A 364 -16.90 31.85 4.11
CA LYS A 364 -17.52 31.56 2.83
C LYS A 364 -16.53 30.76 1.98
N LEU A 365 -16.67 29.45 1.98
CA LEU A 365 -15.83 28.52 1.22
C LEU A 365 -16.55 28.15 -0.08
N ALA A 366 -16.62 29.07 -1.03
CA ALA A 366 -17.37 28.87 -2.27
C ALA A 366 -16.59 28.02 -3.28
N ASP A 367 -15.27 28.08 -3.21
CA ASP A 367 -14.35 27.33 -4.07
C ASP A 367 -13.08 26.90 -3.27
N PRO A 368 -12.23 26.03 -3.82
CA PRO A 368 -11.00 25.60 -3.16
C PRO A 368 -10.00 26.74 -2.86
N ALA A 369 -10.03 27.84 -3.62
CA ALA A 369 -9.16 28.97 -3.35
C ALA A 369 -9.60 29.74 -2.07
N ASP A 370 -10.90 29.77 -1.78
CA ASP A 370 -11.42 30.29 -0.50
C ASP A 370 -10.94 29.41 0.67
N ALA A 371 -11.03 28.09 0.54
CA ALA A 371 -10.55 27.14 1.55
C ALA A 371 -9.05 27.31 1.80
N LEU A 372 -8.28 27.47 0.74
CA LEU A 372 -6.85 27.70 0.81
C LEU A 372 -6.53 29.00 1.56
N ARG A 373 -7.24 30.11 1.28
CA ARG A 373 -7.09 31.37 2.01
C ARG A 373 -7.48 31.25 3.48
N ALA A 374 -8.45 30.37 3.79
CA ALA A 374 -8.85 30.08 5.16
C ALA A 374 -7.90 29.13 5.90
N GLY A 375 -6.82 28.67 5.26
CA GLY A 375 -5.84 27.79 5.88
C GLY A 375 -6.26 26.31 5.89
N ILE A 376 -7.10 25.89 4.95
CA ILE A 376 -7.54 24.49 4.79
C ILE A 376 -6.86 23.90 3.56
N GLY A 377 -6.18 22.76 3.74
CA GLY A 377 -5.54 21.98 2.67
C GLY A 377 -6.12 20.58 2.58
N ILE A 378 -6.09 19.98 1.39
CA ILE A 378 -6.53 18.60 1.17
C ILE A 378 -5.46 17.77 0.48
N LEU A 379 -5.23 16.57 0.99
CA LEU A 379 -4.55 15.48 0.28
C LEU A 379 -5.65 14.65 -0.37
N PRO A 380 -5.75 14.63 -1.71
CA PRO A 380 -6.77 13.87 -2.40
C PRO A 380 -6.44 12.37 -2.42
N GLU A 381 -7.44 11.54 -2.66
CA GLU A 381 -7.32 10.09 -2.77
C GLU A 381 -6.28 9.68 -3.83
N SER A 382 -6.32 10.30 -5.01
CA SER A 382 -5.34 10.05 -6.07
C SER A 382 -4.26 11.12 -6.11
N ARG A 383 -3.09 10.83 -5.51
CA ARG A 383 -1.95 11.75 -5.57
C ARG A 383 -1.41 11.98 -6.98
N LYS A 384 -1.52 10.97 -7.88
CA LYS A 384 -0.95 11.04 -9.24
C LYS A 384 -1.79 11.91 -10.18
N THR A 385 -3.11 11.90 -10.05
CA THR A 385 -4.03 12.60 -10.95
C THR A 385 -4.51 13.95 -10.39
N GLU A 386 -4.58 14.08 -9.06
CA GLU A 386 -5.17 15.23 -8.39
C GLU A 386 -4.18 15.94 -7.45
N GLY A 387 -3.29 15.18 -6.84
CA GLY A 387 -2.38 15.71 -5.82
C GLY A 387 -1.11 16.34 -6.37
N LEU A 388 -0.57 15.87 -7.49
CA LEU A 388 0.75 16.24 -7.99
C LEU A 388 0.74 16.47 -9.50
N VAL A 389 1.58 17.38 -9.95
CA VAL A 389 1.99 17.47 -11.36
C VAL A 389 3.26 16.61 -11.49
N THR A 390 3.09 15.35 -11.88
CA THR A 390 4.14 14.31 -11.77
C THR A 390 5.39 14.62 -12.61
N SER A 391 5.24 15.33 -13.73
CA SER A 391 6.34 15.80 -14.60
C SER A 391 7.08 17.05 -14.06
N PHE A 392 6.57 17.67 -12.99
CA PHE A 392 7.21 18.83 -12.40
C PHE A 392 8.22 18.42 -11.32
N SER A 393 9.15 19.31 -11.04
CA SER A 393 10.10 19.13 -9.95
C SER A 393 9.40 19.16 -8.58
N ILE A 394 10.07 18.62 -7.56
CA ILE A 394 9.62 18.70 -6.16
C ILE A 394 9.40 20.16 -5.77
N ARG A 395 10.35 21.05 -6.09
CA ARG A 395 10.26 22.49 -5.82
C ARG A 395 8.99 23.08 -6.43
N ASP A 396 8.76 22.85 -7.71
CA ASP A 396 7.62 23.44 -8.42
C ASP A 396 6.30 22.89 -7.86
N ASN A 397 6.25 21.61 -7.47
CA ASN A 397 5.09 21.04 -6.80
C ASN A 397 4.81 21.64 -5.42
N ILE A 398 5.84 21.90 -4.61
CA ILE A 398 5.68 22.46 -3.26
C ILE A 398 5.29 23.95 -3.31
N SER A 399 5.81 24.70 -4.25
CA SER A 399 5.56 26.15 -4.36
C SER A 399 4.29 26.51 -5.14
N LEU A 400 3.73 25.58 -5.91
CA LEU A 400 2.62 25.79 -6.85
C LEU A 400 1.45 26.61 -6.27
N ASN A 401 1.03 26.27 -5.06
CA ASN A 401 -0.12 26.91 -4.40
C ASN A 401 0.23 28.26 -3.73
N ASN A 402 1.51 28.63 -3.70
CA ASN A 402 1.98 29.80 -2.93
C ASN A 402 3.05 30.61 -3.66
N LEU A 403 2.99 30.63 -4.99
CA LEU A 403 3.93 31.40 -5.83
C LEU A 403 3.97 32.90 -5.46
N GLY A 404 2.85 33.44 -4.96
CA GLY A 404 2.76 34.81 -4.50
C GLY A 404 3.73 35.18 -3.38
N LYS A 405 4.10 34.21 -2.51
CA LYS A 405 5.08 34.36 -1.44
C LYS A 405 6.50 34.65 -1.94
N TYR A 406 6.80 34.17 -3.13
CA TYR A 406 8.14 34.28 -3.75
C TYR A 406 8.23 35.40 -4.76
N ARG A 407 7.22 36.29 -4.83
CA ARG A 407 7.26 37.44 -5.75
C ARG A 407 8.32 38.44 -5.33
N SER A 408 9.22 38.74 -6.25
CA SER A 408 10.15 39.86 -6.20
C SER A 408 9.82 40.85 -7.32
N LEU A 409 9.81 42.15 -7.03
CA LEU A 409 9.56 43.22 -8.03
C LEU A 409 8.29 42.99 -8.90
N ARG A 410 7.17 42.52 -8.37
CA ARG A 410 5.87 42.25 -9.01
C ARG A 410 5.85 41.19 -10.14
N TRP A 411 6.97 40.95 -10.83
CA TRP A 411 7.03 40.11 -12.03
C TRP A 411 8.00 38.95 -11.93
N LEU A 412 8.97 39.02 -11.05
CA LEU A 412 10.02 38.02 -10.89
C LEU A 412 9.73 37.12 -9.71
N ILE A 413 10.12 35.86 -9.81
CA ILE A 413 10.10 34.90 -8.70
C ILE A 413 11.49 34.84 -8.11
N ASP A 414 11.60 35.05 -6.79
CA ASP A 414 12.81 34.79 -6.02
C ASP A 414 13.09 33.27 -5.96
N ARG A 415 13.78 32.77 -6.96
CA ARG A 415 14.14 31.36 -7.08
C ARG A 415 15.01 30.86 -5.93
N ARG A 416 15.80 31.74 -5.30
CA ARG A 416 16.65 31.38 -4.16
C ARG A 416 15.82 31.24 -2.88
N GLY A 417 14.89 32.15 -2.65
CA GLY A 417 13.95 32.06 -1.53
C GLY A 417 13.02 30.85 -1.65
N GLU A 418 12.51 30.59 -2.87
CA GLU A 418 11.72 29.40 -3.19
C GLU A 418 12.48 28.10 -2.88
N ALA A 419 13.74 27.98 -3.34
CA ALA A 419 14.58 26.82 -3.13
C ALA A 419 14.85 26.57 -1.64
N ARG A 420 15.26 27.61 -0.89
CA ARG A 420 15.50 27.48 0.57
C ARG A 420 14.26 27.03 1.32
N THR A 421 13.10 27.64 1.03
CA THR A 421 11.86 27.27 1.70
C THR A 421 11.46 25.83 1.36
N THR A 422 11.64 25.42 0.09
CA THR A 422 11.38 24.04 -0.34
C THR A 422 12.24 23.04 0.42
N GLU A 423 13.55 23.29 0.50
CA GLU A 423 14.49 22.44 1.25
C GLU A 423 14.12 22.34 2.73
N ASP A 424 13.72 23.48 3.35
CA ASP A 424 13.30 23.50 4.75
C ASP A 424 12.05 22.66 4.99
N VAL A 425 11.04 22.80 4.14
CA VAL A 425 9.79 22.02 4.26
C VAL A 425 10.02 20.55 3.96
N MET A 426 10.85 20.22 2.94
CA MET A 426 11.24 18.84 2.66
C MET A 426 11.91 18.15 3.84
N ARG A 427 12.83 18.84 4.51
CA ARG A 427 13.48 18.33 5.73
C ARG A 427 12.49 18.10 6.87
N ARG A 428 11.57 19.04 7.08
CA ARG A 428 10.52 18.96 8.12
C ARG A 428 9.58 17.78 7.93
N VAL A 429 9.26 17.42 6.67
CA VAL A 429 8.37 16.31 6.32
C VAL A 429 9.16 15.00 6.09
N GLY A 430 10.48 15.08 6.02
CA GLY A 430 11.33 13.91 5.77
C GLY A 430 11.20 13.35 4.36
N VAL A 431 11.09 14.20 3.32
CA VAL A 431 11.10 13.78 1.92
C VAL A 431 12.50 13.29 1.54
N LYS A 432 12.59 12.04 1.11
CA LYS A 432 13.85 11.44 0.62
C LYS A 432 13.93 11.59 -0.90
N ALA A 433 14.79 12.49 -1.37
CA ALA A 433 15.02 12.76 -2.79
C ALA A 433 16.46 13.23 -3.04
N PRO A 434 17.02 13.00 -4.24
CA PRO A 434 18.39 13.42 -4.56
C PRO A 434 18.55 14.95 -4.62
N SER A 435 17.51 15.69 -5.00
CA SER A 435 17.50 17.15 -5.03
C SER A 435 16.08 17.69 -5.13
N ILE A 436 15.87 18.99 -4.86
CA ILE A 436 14.60 19.69 -5.06
C ILE A 436 14.19 19.77 -6.55
N HIS A 437 15.13 19.52 -7.47
CA HIS A 437 14.92 19.55 -8.92
C HIS A 437 14.53 18.20 -9.49
N ALA A 438 14.54 17.12 -8.69
CA ALA A 438 14.09 15.81 -9.14
C ALA A 438 12.60 15.85 -9.52
N GLU A 439 12.24 15.18 -10.61
CA GLU A 439 10.84 15.00 -10.99
C GLU A 439 10.11 14.12 -9.96
N VAL A 440 8.90 14.53 -9.58
CA VAL A 440 8.11 13.82 -8.59
C VAL A 440 7.73 12.41 -9.06
N ALA A 441 7.62 12.19 -10.38
CA ALA A 441 7.37 10.87 -10.95
C ALA A 441 8.42 9.81 -10.53
N THR A 442 9.66 10.23 -10.24
CA THR A 442 10.77 9.33 -9.88
C THR A 442 10.76 8.90 -8.41
N LEU A 443 9.90 9.50 -7.59
CA LEU A 443 9.82 9.23 -6.16
C LEU A 443 8.94 8.02 -5.85
N SER A 444 9.24 7.32 -4.73
CA SER A 444 8.33 6.32 -4.17
C SER A 444 7.01 6.95 -3.73
N GLY A 445 5.94 6.12 -3.65
CA GLY A 445 4.61 6.58 -3.26
C GLY A 445 4.58 7.34 -1.93
N GLY A 446 5.28 6.87 -0.91
CA GLY A 446 5.39 7.56 0.39
C GLY A 446 6.09 8.92 0.28
N ASN A 447 7.13 9.06 -0.54
CA ASN A 447 7.78 10.36 -0.77
C ASN A 447 6.90 11.31 -1.60
N GLN A 448 6.15 10.79 -2.59
CA GLN A 448 5.15 11.59 -3.32
C GLN A 448 4.09 12.15 -2.36
N GLN A 449 3.57 11.33 -1.44
CA GLN A 449 2.62 11.76 -0.41
C GLN A 449 3.19 12.88 0.47
N LYS A 450 4.44 12.71 0.92
CA LYS A 450 5.16 13.74 1.68
C LYS A 450 5.33 15.05 0.91
N VAL A 451 5.51 15.01 -0.41
CA VAL A 451 5.56 16.24 -1.25
C VAL A 451 4.21 16.96 -1.23
N VAL A 452 3.07 16.24 -1.28
CA VAL A 452 1.74 16.87 -1.15
C VAL A 452 1.59 17.51 0.23
N ILE A 453 1.98 16.84 1.30
CA ILE A 453 1.95 17.41 2.66
C ILE A 453 2.85 18.66 2.75
N ALA A 454 4.06 18.59 2.20
CA ALA A 454 5.01 19.69 2.15
C ALA A 454 4.42 20.93 1.44
N ARG A 455 3.64 20.76 0.37
CA ARG A 455 2.93 21.84 -0.32
C ARG A 455 2.00 22.61 0.62
N TRP A 456 1.20 21.90 1.42
CA TRP A 456 0.26 22.52 2.37
C TRP A 456 0.97 23.21 3.52
N LEU A 457 2.04 22.61 4.04
CA LEU A 457 2.86 23.26 5.07
C LEU A 457 3.56 24.52 4.55
N ASN A 458 3.95 24.55 3.28
CA ASN A 458 4.47 25.76 2.63
C ASN A 458 3.41 26.88 2.54
N HIS A 459 2.15 26.52 2.43
CA HIS A 459 1.02 27.46 2.38
C HIS A 459 0.50 27.89 3.76
N HIS A 460 1.07 27.38 4.85
CA HIS A 460 0.62 27.64 6.22
C HIS A 460 -0.82 27.16 6.53
N ALA A 461 -1.29 26.12 5.83
CA ALA A 461 -2.53 25.47 6.18
C ALA A 461 -2.44 24.88 7.59
N THR A 462 -3.46 25.13 8.42
CA THR A 462 -3.55 24.61 9.80
C THR A 462 -4.60 23.51 9.94
N VAL A 463 -5.54 23.44 9.01
CA VAL A 463 -6.51 22.36 8.88
C VAL A 463 -6.16 21.54 7.65
N LEU A 464 -5.96 20.23 7.83
CA LEU A 464 -5.56 19.32 6.77
C LEU A 464 -6.59 18.20 6.64
N ILE A 465 -7.05 17.95 5.43
CA ILE A 465 -7.93 16.83 5.10
C ILE A 465 -7.05 15.79 4.39
N PHE A 466 -6.99 14.59 4.94
CA PHE A 466 -6.25 13.46 4.40
C PHE A 466 -7.25 12.44 3.86
N ASP A 467 -7.42 12.38 2.55
CA ASP A 467 -8.30 11.41 1.91
C ASP A 467 -7.48 10.21 1.44
N GLU A 468 -7.72 9.05 2.06
CA GLU A 468 -6.99 7.79 1.85
C GLU A 468 -5.45 8.00 1.86
N PRO A 469 -4.86 8.57 2.95
CA PRO A 469 -3.48 9.06 2.96
C PRO A 469 -2.43 7.97 2.70
N THR A 470 -2.78 6.72 2.91
CA THR A 470 -1.88 5.57 2.86
C THR A 470 -2.18 4.61 1.71
N ARG A 471 -3.16 4.95 0.87
CA ARG A 471 -3.53 4.12 -0.28
C ARG A 471 -2.38 3.99 -1.27
N GLY A 472 -2.03 2.73 -1.59
CA GLY A 472 -0.93 2.42 -2.53
C GLY A 472 0.45 2.86 -2.03
N ILE A 473 0.66 2.83 -0.70
CA ILE A 473 1.95 3.02 -0.05
C ILE A 473 2.32 1.73 0.70
N ASP A 474 3.62 1.45 0.76
CA ASP A 474 4.13 0.29 1.50
C ASP A 474 3.99 0.47 3.03
N VAL A 475 4.05 -0.66 3.75
CA VAL A 475 3.83 -0.72 5.21
C VAL A 475 4.79 0.20 5.98
N GLY A 476 6.07 0.26 5.56
CA GLY A 476 7.06 1.11 6.22
C GLY A 476 6.75 2.60 6.01
N ALA A 477 6.36 2.99 4.79
CA ALA A 477 5.98 4.36 4.50
C ALA A 477 4.63 4.75 5.14
N LYS A 478 3.68 3.81 5.34
CA LYS A 478 2.46 4.06 6.14
C LYS A 478 2.82 4.53 7.55
N ALA A 479 3.72 3.81 8.24
CA ALA A 479 4.16 4.18 9.59
C ALA A 479 4.83 5.57 9.64
N GLU A 480 5.62 5.93 8.62
CA GLU A 480 6.21 7.27 8.51
C GLU A 480 5.13 8.36 8.36
N ILE A 481 4.06 8.10 7.59
CA ILE A 481 2.93 9.05 7.42
C ILE A 481 2.14 9.19 8.73
N TYR A 482 1.86 8.08 9.43
CA TYR A 482 1.18 8.13 10.74
C TYR A 482 1.98 8.94 11.77
N GLY A 483 3.30 8.70 11.83
CA GLY A 483 4.21 9.49 12.68
C GLY A 483 4.15 10.97 12.35
N LEU A 484 4.18 11.33 11.06
CA LEU A 484 4.09 12.70 10.59
C LEU A 484 2.75 13.35 10.96
N MET A 485 1.62 12.64 10.80
CA MET A 485 0.29 13.15 11.19
C MET A 485 0.25 13.47 12.70
N ARG A 486 0.77 12.58 13.55
CA ARG A 486 0.85 12.81 15.00
C ARG A 486 1.80 13.96 15.37
N GLU A 487 2.92 14.07 14.67
CA GLU A 487 3.82 15.22 14.86
C GLU A 487 3.16 16.55 14.49
N LEU A 488 2.38 16.58 13.41
CA LEU A 488 1.63 17.76 13.01
C LEU A 488 0.56 18.12 14.05
N THR A 489 -0.23 17.16 14.55
CA THR A 489 -1.23 17.44 15.59
C THR A 489 -0.60 17.89 16.90
N ALA A 490 0.55 17.34 17.29
CA ALA A 490 1.30 17.80 18.45
C ALA A 490 1.74 19.28 18.32
N ARG A 491 1.90 19.79 17.09
CA ARG A 491 2.20 21.19 16.78
C ARG A 491 0.95 22.06 16.63
N GLY A 492 -0.27 21.52 16.89
CA GLY A 492 -1.53 22.24 16.85
C GLY A 492 -2.28 22.20 15.51
N TYR A 493 -1.77 21.46 14.51
CA TYR A 493 -2.56 21.21 13.29
C TYR A 493 -3.77 20.36 13.62
N ALA A 494 -4.85 20.56 12.88
CA ALA A 494 -6.07 19.76 12.98
C ALA A 494 -6.25 18.94 11.70
N ILE A 495 -6.55 17.66 11.84
CA ILE A 495 -6.59 16.73 10.72
C ILE A 495 -7.95 16.04 10.64
N ILE A 496 -8.59 16.06 9.46
CA ILE A 496 -9.64 15.12 9.11
C ILE A 496 -8.97 13.97 8.35
N MET A 497 -9.14 12.75 8.83
CA MET A 497 -8.62 11.54 8.19
C MET A 497 -9.78 10.71 7.64
N ILE A 498 -9.82 10.54 6.33
CA ILE A 498 -10.75 9.64 5.65
C ILE A 498 -9.96 8.38 5.31
N SER A 499 -10.41 7.22 5.76
CA SER A 499 -9.82 5.94 5.40
C SER A 499 -10.88 4.85 5.24
N SER A 500 -10.66 3.98 4.28
CA SER A 500 -11.41 2.73 4.10
C SER A 500 -10.85 1.59 4.95
N GLU A 501 -9.62 1.74 5.46
CA GLU A 501 -8.98 0.76 6.33
C GLU A 501 -9.38 1.01 7.80
N LEU A 502 -10.26 0.17 8.32
CA LEU A 502 -10.76 0.29 9.70
C LEU A 502 -9.67 0.32 10.78
N PRO A 503 -8.59 -0.50 10.67
CA PRO A 503 -7.48 -0.42 11.61
C PRO A 503 -6.81 0.97 11.68
N GLU A 504 -6.75 1.71 10.56
CA GLU A 504 -6.20 3.06 10.54
C GLU A 504 -7.09 4.04 11.32
N ILE A 505 -8.40 3.96 11.10
CA ILE A 505 -9.37 4.78 11.82
C ILE A 505 -9.26 4.53 13.33
N VAL A 506 -9.29 3.26 13.75
CA VAL A 506 -9.20 2.88 15.16
C VAL A 506 -7.83 3.25 15.75
N GLY A 507 -6.74 3.02 15.01
CA GLY A 507 -5.38 3.27 15.49
C GLY A 507 -4.99 4.75 15.54
N MET A 508 -5.49 5.55 14.59
CA MET A 508 -5.03 6.92 14.40
C MET A 508 -5.98 8.01 14.89
N CYS A 509 -7.30 7.79 14.92
CA CYS A 509 -8.24 8.88 15.16
C CYS A 509 -8.52 9.07 16.65
N ASP A 510 -8.67 10.33 17.06
CA ASP A 510 -9.01 10.72 18.43
C ASP A 510 -10.55 10.74 18.63
N ARG A 511 -11.28 11.04 17.55
CA ARG A 511 -12.73 10.92 17.39
C ARG A 511 -13.05 10.39 16.01
N VAL A 512 -14.21 9.74 15.87
CA VAL A 512 -14.64 9.13 14.61
C VAL A 512 -16.07 9.51 14.29
N ALA A 513 -16.29 10.20 13.18
CA ALA A 513 -17.61 10.41 12.60
C ALA A 513 -17.92 9.26 11.64
N VAL A 514 -18.92 8.44 11.95
CA VAL A 514 -19.30 7.27 11.15
C VAL A 514 -20.37 7.66 10.13
N PHE A 515 -20.06 7.47 8.86
CA PHE A 515 -20.91 7.83 7.74
C PHE A 515 -21.69 6.64 7.19
N ARG A 516 -22.96 6.89 6.86
CA ARG A 516 -23.82 5.97 6.14
C ARG A 516 -24.77 6.75 5.23
N GLN A 517 -24.79 6.44 3.94
CA GLN A 517 -25.68 7.07 2.95
C GLN A 517 -25.70 8.61 3.02
N GLY A 518 -24.50 9.21 3.09
CA GLY A 518 -24.34 10.67 3.14
C GLY A 518 -24.62 11.34 4.50
N ARG A 519 -24.96 10.56 5.56
CA ARG A 519 -25.25 11.03 6.90
C ARG A 519 -24.18 10.61 7.89
N ILE A 520 -23.83 11.47 8.84
CA ILE A 520 -23.11 11.10 10.06
C ILE A 520 -24.12 10.45 11.01
N GLU A 521 -24.00 9.13 11.21
CA GLU A 521 -24.89 8.35 12.08
C GLU A 521 -24.48 8.45 13.55
N ALA A 522 -23.17 8.49 13.81
CA ALA A 522 -22.60 8.60 15.14
C ALA A 522 -21.27 9.35 15.12
N THR A 523 -20.91 9.93 16.26
CA THR A 523 -19.55 10.40 16.53
C THR A 523 -19.05 9.67 17.77
N LEU A 524 -18.00 8.87 17.61
CA LEU A 524 -17.44 7.99 18.63
C LEU A 524 -16.18 8.62 19.24
N GLU A 525 -15.96 8.40 20.54
CA GLU A 525 -14.82 8.93 21.29
C GLU A 525 -14.27 7.87 22.25
N GLY A 526 -12.95 7.92 22.53
CA GLY A 526 -12.32 7.06 23.52
C GLY A 526 -12.49 5.56 23.23
N ASP A 527 -12.99 4.82 24.19
CA ASP A 527 -13.17 3.36 24.11
C ASP A 527 -14.31 2.92 23.18
N GLU A 528 -15.16 3.84 22.74
CA GLU A 528 -16.20 3.57 21.72
C GLU A 528 -15.59 3.37 20.32
N ILE A 529 -14.32 3.78 20.11
CA ILE A 529 -13.63 3.64 18.83
C ILE A 529 -13.07 2.22 18.73
N ASP A 530 -13.93 1.25 18.50
CA ASP A 530 -13.57 -0.13 18.21
C ASP A 530 -14.14 -0.57 16.86
N PRO A 531 -13.56 -1.61 16.22
CA PRO A 531 -13.97 -2.04 14.89
C PRO A 531 -15.44 -2.43 14.77
N ASP A 532 -15.97 -3.12 15.76
CA ASP A 532 -17.33 -3.67 15.72
C ASP A 532 -18.38 -2.55 15.86
N THR A 533 -18.13 -1.60 16.77
CA THR A 533 -18.98 -0.41 16.96
C THR A 533 -18.98 0.44 15.70
N VAL A 534 -17.82 0.75 15.11
CA VAL A 534 -17.73 1.52 13.87
C VAL A 534 -18.50 0.83 12.74
N MET A 535 -18.31 -0.48 12.57
CA MET A 535 -19.01 -1.26 11.53
C MET A 535 -20.51 -1.34 11.76
N THR A 536 -20.96 -1.44 13.01
CA THR A 536 -22.39 -1.45 13.35
C THR A 536 -23.05 -0.17 12.87
N TYR A 537 -22.51 1.00 13.18
CA TYR A 537 -23.06 2.27 12.71
C TYR A 537 -22.94 2.46 11.18
N ALA A 538 -21.85 1.99 10.58
CA ALA A 538 -21.64 2.07 9.13
C ALA A 538 -22.62 1.21 8.33
N THR A 539 -23.09 0.10 8.89
CA THR A 539 -23.98 -0.86 8.21
C THR A 539 -25.45 -0.74 8.61
N ALA A 540 -25.75 -0.74 9.91
CA ALA A 540 -27.11 -0.76 10.45
C ALA A 540 -27.65 0.64 10.85
N GLY A 541 -26.78 1.63 11.04
CA GLY A 541 -27.12 2.97 11.52
C GLY A 541 -27.58 2.96 12.98
N THR A 542 -28.11 4.10 13.46
CA THR A 542 -28.58 4.28 14.84
C THR A 542 -29.65 3.29 15.29
N ARG A 543 -30.40 2.68 14.37
CA ARG A 543 -31.41 1.66 14.70
C ARG A 543 -30.81 0.29 15.05
N GLY A 544 -29.55 0.02 14.66
CA GLY A 544 -28.86 -1.23 14.97
C GLY A 544 -28.12 -1.23 16.31
N ALA A 545 -27.86 -0.04 16.87
CA ALA A 545 -27.10 0.12 18.12
C ALA A 545 -27.95 -0.08 19.40
N THR A 546 -29.28 -0.30 19.28
CA THR A 546 -30.19 -0.56 20.40
C THR A 546 -30.41 -2.05 20.65
N HIS A 547 -29.41 -2.91 20.53
CA HIS A 547 -29.48 -4.25 21.06
C HIS A 547 -29.02 -4.23 22.52
N GLU A 548 -29.97 -4.42 23.43
CA GLU A 548 -29.80 -4.64 24.87
C GLU A 548 -28.77 -5.73 25.15
N PRO A 549 -27.96 -5.57 26.20
CA PRO A 549 -27.16 -6.69 26.72
C PRO A 549 -28.12 -7.71 27.37
N ALA A 550 -28.03 -8.95 26.92
CA ALA A 550 -28.63 -10.10 27.57
C ALA A 550 -27.82 -10.53 28.80
#